data_5cbcaebb09e060ccfbc2dcc257b40840
#
_entry.id   5cbcaebb09e060ccfbc2dcc257b40840
#
_cell.length_a   1.000
_cell.length_b   1.000
_cell.length_c   1.000
_cell.angle_alpha   90.00
_cell.angle_beta   90.00
_cell.angle_gamma   90.00
#
_symmetry.space_group_name_H-M   'P 1'
#
loop_
_entity.id
_entity.type
_entity.pdbx_description
1 polymer ?
#
loop_
_entity_poly.entity_id
_entity_poly.type
_entity_poly.pdbx_seq_one_letter_code
_entity_poly.pdbx_strand_id
1 'polypeptide(L)'
;MASATGRIITVRTVFLILGLVFGVCTLVLVRQAPEHSFSGGSWPGRVAELAVGWALAGAGFAAVKRQPTASFGLTLTAAGLAWFLLEWNNPGVGSAIVFTVGLVTYAGCAPLVAYAVLSYRTVRLSAADRLALATLFVSAFIGLGLVPAVLTDPAATGCATCPGNLLLAHADASAAGTVSRVGLWLTVAGVLAAAALAVLQLLRSSVVRRRMIAPVVVPGIAYLTLVAWWGVHSWGRGYLSNDPVDRRLWFGQGAALVAMVLGVAAEGFRARRARSAVAQLVVEVAGSPPPGGLRDALAGLLGDPSLKVLYELADGRLVDGHGRPSVTAAGQAVTRLVRRGETVALVTHRPGLLDDPQLADEITGAARLALEHERLQAESAAQLEDLRSSSARLVEAGDAERRRLERDLHDGAQQRLISLALSLRLTALRSDSSSERLHEAEAQVKAALADLREIAHGLYPNALADEGLAAALEMLVEGHPMRIVLGPLPDGRFDPPVESAAYFVVAETLNRSYQSRLATVHAAQTNGRLVVDIETDGQPPRDLTDLEDRVGTLSGQLLVERLRTGGTRIHAEVPCAS
;
A
#
# COMPACT_ATOMS: atom_id res chain seq x y z
N MET A 1 31.58 8.39 -8.07
CA MET A 1 30.71 7.17 -8.15
C MET A 1 31.24 6.08 -9.11
N ALA A 2 31.88 6.37 -10.20
CA ALA A 2 32.36 5.37 -11.16
C ALA A 2 33.49 4.43 -10.62
N SER A 3 34.36 4.87 -9.69
CA SER A 3 35.46 4.05 -9.16
C SER A 3 34.98 2.97 -8.15
N ALA A 4 33.90 3.21 -7.42
CA ALA A 4 33.34 2.24 -6.46
C ALA A 4 32.65 1.08 -7.18
N THR A 5 31.92 1.38 -8.25
CA THR A 5 31.21 0.38 -9.06
C THR A 5 32.20 -0.54 -9.78
N GLY A 6 33.29 -0.01 -10.28
CA GLY A 6 34.37 -0.80 -10.92
C GLY A 6 35.02 -1.82 -9.95
N ARG A 7 35.37 -1.43 -8.72
CA ARG A 7 35.91 -2.32 -7.70
C ARG A 7 34.97 -3.45 -7.29
N ILE A 8 33.67 -3.16 -7.15
CA ILE A 8 32.65 -4.17 -6.77
C ILE A 8 32.47 -5.22 -7.88
N ILE A 9 32.55 -4.82 -9.15
CA ILE A 9 32.48 -5.75 -10.30
C ILE A 9 33.71 -6.65 -10.32
N THR A 10 34.90 -6.09 -10.10
CA THR A 10 36.15 -6.83 -10.11
C THR A 10 36.21 -7.90 -9.01
N VAL A 11 35.86 -7.56 -7.77
CA VAL A 11 35.82 -8.51 -6.64
C VAL A 11 34.82 -9.66 -6.92
N ARG A 12 33.70 -9.38 -7.52
CA ARG A 12 32.67 -10.38 -7.88
C ARG A 12 33.14 -11.37 -8.92
N THR A 13 33.78 -10.87 -9.96
CA THR A 13 34.32 -11.71 -11.03
C THR A 13 35.39 -12.64 -10.49
N VAL A 14 36.24 -12.14 -9.59
CA VAL A 14 37.29 -12.95 -8.92
C VAL A 14 36.68 -14.08 -8.09
N PHE A 15 35.64 -13.81 -7.27
CA PHE A 15 34.99 -14.88 -6.47
C PHE A 15 34.31 -15.95 -7.32
N LEU A 16 33.67 -15.56 -8.44
CA LEU A 16 33.09 -16.53 -9.37
C LEU A 16 34.14 -17.40 -10.04
N ILE A 17 35.25 -16.80 -10.49
CA ILE A 17 36.38 -17.53 -11.09
C ILE A 17 36.98 -18.49 -10.07
N LEU A 18 37.21 -18.03 -8.83
CA LEU A 18 37.73 -18.87 -7.76
C LEU A 18 36.81 -20.07 -7.48
N GLY A 19 35.50 -19.89 -7.42
CA GLY A 19 34.51 -20.99 -7.24
C GLY A 19 34.52 -21.98 -8.40
N LEU A 20 34.65 -21.49 -9.65
CA LEU A 20 34.76 -22.35 -10.82
C LEU A 20 36.06 -23.15 -10.80
N VAL A 21 37.18 -22.49 -10.53
CA VAL A 21 38.50 -23.12 -10.44
C VAL A 21 38.50 -24.16 -9.32
N PHE A 22 37.91 -23.85 -8.17
CA PHE A 22 37.84 -24.76 -7.03
C PHE A 22 37.15 -26.09 -7.38
N GLY A 23 35.99 -26.05 -8.05
CA GLY A 23 35.30 -27.26 -8.50
C GLY A 23 36.11 -28.08 -9.53
N VAL A 24 36.76 -27.41 -10.50
CA VAL A 24 37.58 -28.10 -11.49
C VAL A 24 38.80 -28.73 -10.82
N CYS A 25 39.48 -28.03 -9.89
CA CYS A 25 40.58 -28.55 -9.12
C CYS A 25 40.18 -29.80 -8.33
N THR A 26 39.00 -29.81 -7.70
CA THR A 26 38.49 -30.99 -7.00
C THR A 26 38.34 -32.19 -7.93
N LEU A 27 37.80 -32.04 -9.13
CA LEU A 27 37.70 -33.13 -10.10
C LEU A 27 39.05 -33.65 -10.57
N VAL A 28 40.07 -32.77 -10.71
CA VAL A 28 41.43 -33.17 -11.09
C VAL A 28 42.07 -34.01 -9.97
N LEU A 29 41.91 -33.58 -8.72
CA LEU A 29 42.43 -34.29 -7.54
C LEU A 29 41.85 -35.68 -7.41
N VAL A 30 40.56 -35.82 -7.62
CA VAL A 30 39.79 -37.07 -7.46
C VAL A 30 40.11 -38.11 -8.58
N ARG A 31 40.63 -37.68 -9.73
CA ARG A 31 41.01 -38.59 -10.83
C ARG A 31 42.04 -39.63 -10.46
N GLN A 32 42.85 -39.40 -9.44
CA GLN A 32 43.95 -40.31 -9.05
C GLN A 32 43.48 -41.53 -8.26
N ALA A 33 42.32 -41.45 -7.56
CA ALA A 33 41.70 -42.58 -6.85
C ALA A 33 40.18 -42.56 -7.01
N PRO A 34 39.63 -42.87 -8.19
CA PRO A 34 38.21 -42.76 -8.49
C PRO A 34 37.33 -43.72 -7.69
N GLU A 35 37.89 -44.82 -7.20
CA GLU A 35 37.21 -45.81 -6.37
C GLU A 35 36.85 -45.29 -4.97
N HIS A 36 37.56 -44.27 -4.48
CA HIS A 36 37.33 -43.64 -3.19
C HIS A 36 36.49 -42.33 -3.31
N SER A 37 35.94 -42.05 -4.48
CA SER A 37 35.20 -40.84 -4.79
C SER A 37 33.76 -41.13 -5.19
N PHE A 38 32.81 -40.29 -4.78
CA PHE A 38 31.44 -40.35 -5.25
C PHE A 38 31.33 -39.88 -6.71
N SER A 39 32.10 -38.90 -7.10
CA SER A 39 32.07 -38.27 -8.42
C SER A 39 33.03 -38.92 -9.42
N GLY A 40 34.17 -39.50 -8.98
CA GLY A 40 35.26 -39.95 -9.85
C GLY A 40 34.93 -41.15 -10.73
N GLY A 41 34.07 -42.07 -10.26
CA GLY A 41 33.80 -43.35 -10.90
C GLY A 41 32.90 -43.30 -12.15
N SER A 42 32.25 -42.18 -12.44
CA SER A 42 31.31 -42.08 -13.55
C SER A 42 31.16 -40.66 -14.11
N TRP A 43 30.81 -40.56 -15.40
CA TRP A 43 30.50 -39.25 -16.01
C TRP A 43 29.34 -38.51 -15.31
N PRO A 44 28.21 -39.16 -15.01
CA PRO A 44 27.10 -38.53 -14.28
C PRO A 44 27.52 -37.98 -12.91
N GLY A 45 28.40 -38.70 -12.19
CA GLY A 45 28.94 -38.25 -10.90
C GLY A 45 29.72 -36.94 -11.02
N ARG A 46 30.64 -36.85 -12.02
CA ARG A 46 31.39 -35.61 -12.25
C ARG A 46 30.52 -34.40 -12.59
N VAL A 47 29.49 -34.63 -13.43
CA VAL A 47 28.53 -33.59 -13.78
C VAL A 47 27.71 -33.18 -12.55
N ALA A 48 27.26 -34.13 -11.75
CA ALA A 48 26.50 -33.84 -10.53
C ALA A 48 27.35 -33.04 -9.53
N GLU A 49 28.61 -33.43 -9.30
CA GLU A 49 29.52 -32.71 -8.40
C GLU A 49 29.63 -31.22 -8.77
N LEU A 50 29.96 -30.94 -10.03
CA LEU A 50 30.09 -29.56 -10.51
C LEU A 50 28.78 -28.83 -10.51
N ALA A 51 27.69 -29.45 -11.00
CA ALA A 51 26.40 -28.84 -11.11
C ALA A 51 25.85 -28.42 -9.75
N VAL A 52 25.92 -29.28 -8.73
CA VAL A 52 25.46 -28.98 -7.37
C VAL A 52 26.27 -27.87 -6.73
N GLY A 53 27.59 -28.03 -6.69
CA GLY A 53 28.50 -27.07 -6.04
C GLY A 53 28.40 -25.68 -6.67
N TRP A 54 28.47 -25.60 -8.01
CA TRP A 54 28.37 -24.34 -8.73
C TRP A 54 26.98 -23.72 -8.67
N ALA A 55 25.90 -24.52 -8.70
CA ALA A 55 24.53 -24.02 -8.56
C ALA A 55 24.30 -23.39 -7.17
N LEU A 56 24.76 -24.06 -6.11
CA LEU A 56 24.66 -23.54 -4.73
C LEU A 56 25.50 -22.25 -4.58
N ALA A 57 26.76 -22.26 -5.00
CA ALA A 57 27.62 -21.10 -4.90
C ALA A 57 27.09 -19.91 -5.72
N GLY A 58 26.63 -20.17 -6.94
CA GLY A 58 26.05 -19.16 -7.82
C GLY A 58 24.74 -18.58 -7.31
N ALA A 59 23.82 -19.43 -6.80
CA ALA A 59 22.57 -18.99 -6.20
C ALA A 59 22.80 -18.18 -4.92
N GLY A 60 23.73 -18.65 -4.07
CA GLY A 60 24.14 -17.93 -2.87
C GLY A 60 24.70 -16.55 -3.19
N PHE A 61 25.61 -16.47 -4.14
CA PHE A 61 26.18 -15.22 -4.60
C PHE A 61 25.14 -14.25 -5.19
N ALA A 62 24.17 -14.76 -5.95
CA ALA A 62 23.07 -13.96 -6.46
C ALA A 62 22.14 -13.46 -5.33
N ALA A 63 21.98 -14.24 -4.25
CA ALA A 63 21.14 -13.88 -3.10
C ALA A 63 21.79 -12.85 -2.17
N VAL A 64 23.11 -12.77 -2.06
CA VAL A 64 23.85 -11.78 -1.23
C VAL A 64 23.48 -10.33 -1.57
N LYS A 65 23.04 -10.05 -2.79
CA LYS A 65 22.62 -8.70 -3.22
C LYS A 65 21.31 -8.24 -2.63
N ARG A 66 20.53 -9.11 -2.00
CA ARG A 66 19.16 -8.86 -1.52
C ARG A 66 19.18 -8.83 0.00
N GLN A 67 19.14 -7.66 0.61
CA GLN A 67 18.85 -7.55 2.04
C GLN A 67 17.37 -7.93 2.27
N PRO A 68 17.04 -8.70 3.30
CA PRO A 68 17.70 -9.28 4.45
C PRO A 68 18.33 -10.67 4.22
N THR A 69 18.46 -11.14 3.00
CA THR A 69 18.95 -12.49 2.66
C THR A 69 20.48 -12.58 2.53
N ALA A 70 21.21 -11.54 2.89
CA ALA A 70 22.68 -11.53 2.73
C ALA A 70 23.37 -12.67 3.50
N SER A 71 22.94 -12.95 4.74
CA SER A 71 23.46 -14.06 5.53
C SER A 71 23.13 -15.42 4.91
N PHE A 72 21.89 -15.57 4.40
CA PHE A 72 21.47 -16.76 3.66
C PHE A 72 22.33 -16.98 2.40
N GLY A 73 22.56 -15.91 1.63
CA GLY A 73 23.39 -15.98 0.42
C GLY A 73 24.82 -16.41 0.71
N LEU A 74 25.45 -15.85 1.74
CA LEU A 74 26.81 -16.25 2.16
C LEU A 74 26.85 -17.70 2.61
N THR A 75 25.87 -18.15 3.39
CA THR A 75 25.80 -19.53 3.87
C THR A 75 25.60 -20.51 2.71
N LEU A 76 24.76 -20.18 1.74
CA LEU A 76 24.52 -21.01 0.57
C LEU A 76 25.77 -21.11 -0.31
N THR A 77 26.53 -20.01 -0.46
CA THR A 77 27.83 -20.01 -1.15
C THR A 77 28.85 -20.92 -0.42
N ALA A 78 28.93 -20.81 0.91
CA ALA A 78 29.78 -21.66 1.73
C ALA A 78 29.38 -23.15 1.64
N ALA A 79 28.05 -23.45 1.61
CA ALA A 79 27.56 -24.81 1.40
C ALA A 79 27.96 -25.38 0.03
N GLY A 80 27.98 -24.56 -1.03
CA GLY A 80 28.46 -24.97 -2.35
C GLY A 80 29.97 -25.29 -2.37
N LEU A 81 30.78 -24.54 -1.64
CA LEU A 81 32.19 -24.86 -1.47
C LEU A 81 32.37 -26.11 -0.60
N ALA A 82 31.62 -26.24 0.48
CA ALA A 82 31.67 -27.40 1.37
C ALA A 82 31.22 -28.71 0.69
N TRP A 83 30.37 -28.63 -0.35
CA TRP A 83 30.00 -29.75 -1.18
C TRP A 83 31.25 -30.39 -1.87
N PHE A 84 32.13 -29.57 -2.41
CA PHE A 84 33.36 -30.03 -3.02
C PHE A 84 34.37 -30.60 -2.01
N LEU A 85 34.39 -30.07 -0.77
CA LEU A 85 35.31 -30.51 0.28
C LEU A 85 35.06 -31.95 0.76
N LEU A 86 33.88 -32.50 0.52
CA LEU A 86 33.56 -33.91 0.76
C LEU A 86 34.55 -34.84 0.02
N GLU A 87 34.90 -34.49 -1.21
CA GLU A 87 35.81 -35.26 -2.07
C GLU A 87 37.30 -35.11 -1.69
N TRP A 88 37.69 -34.15 -0.84
CA TRP A 88 39.08 -33.94 -0.44
C TRP A 88 39.53 -34.96 0.61
N ASN A 89 38.62 -35.65 1.28
CA ASN A 89 38.90 -36.80 2.13
C ASN A 89 39.11 -38.07 1.27
N ASN A 90 40.05 -38.02 0.33
CA ASN A 90 40.31 -39.05 -0.64
C ASN A 90 41.82 -39.36 -0.66
N PRO A 91 42.24 -40.64 -0.59
CA PRO A 91 43.65 -41.04 -0.65
C PRO A 91 44.41 -40.53 -1.88
N GLY A 92 43.70 -40.37 -3.00
CA GLY A 92 44.30 -39.95 -4.28
C GLY A 92 44.58 -38.45 -4.42
N VAL A 93 44.27 -37.59 -3.44
CA VAL A 93 44.52 -36.14 -3.58
C VAL A 93 45.99 -35.74 -3.65
N GLY A 94 46.93 -36.63 -3.29
CA GLY A 94 48.37 -36.46 -3.48
C GLY A 94 49.03 -35.34 -2.65
N SER A 95 48.25 -34.57 -1.85
CA SER A 95 48.71 -33.45 -1.03
C SER A 95 48.29 -33.62 0.42
N ALA A 96 49.26 -33.63 1.34
CA ALA A 96 49.00 -33.72 2.78
C ALA A 96 48.08 -32.57 3.30
N ILE A 97 48.26 -31.35 2.77
CA ILE A 97 47.42 -30.19 3.15
C ILE A 97 45.95 -30.41 2.71
N VAL A 98 45.75 -30.77 1.45
CA VAL A 98 44.38 -30.99 0.88
C VAL A 98 43.69 -32.12 1.61
N PHE A 99 44.39 -33.23 1.83
CA PHE A 99 43.85 -34.37 2.57
C PHE A 99 43.48 -34.02 4.01
N THR A 100 44.34 -33.31 4.73
CA THR A 100 44.09 -32.89 6.12
C THR A 100 42.90 -31.92 6.20
N VAL A 101 42.79 -30.97 5.27
CA VAL A 101 41.61 -30.08 5.16
C VAL A 101 40.35 -30.90 4.89
N GLY A 102 40.45 -31.87 3.98
CA GLY A 102 39.34 -32.82 3.69
C GLY A 102 38.88 -33.58 4.93
N LEU A 103 39.83 -34.14 5.71
CA LEU A 103 39.51 -34.84 6.97
C LEU A 103 38.70 -34.00 7.96
N VAL A 104 38.99 -32.69 8.04
CA VAL A 104 38.29 -31.80 8.99
C VAL A 104 36.96 -31.31 8.47
N THR A 105 36.81 -31.12 7.15
CA THR A 105 35.69 -30.34 6.58
C THR A 105 34.70 -31.16 5.78
N TYR A 106 34.90 -32.46 5.53
CA TYR A 106 34.06 -33.29 4.66
C TYR A 106 32.58 -33.33 5.06
N ALA A 107 32.27 -33.17 6.35
CA ALA A 107 30.91 -33.15 6.86
C ALA A 107 30.27 -31.75 6.89
N GLY A 108 30.99 -30.71 6.41
CA GLY A 108 30.62 -29.29 6.60
C GLY A 108 29.41 -28.82 5.79
N CYS A 109 29.02 -29.53 4.73
CA CYS A 109 27.84 -29.13 3.91
C CYS A 109 26.52 -29.16 4.69
N ALA A 110 26.30 -30.20 5.49
CA ALA A 110 25.02 -30.39 6.22
C ALA A 110 24.68 -29.28 7.22
N PRO A 111 25.61 -28.82 8.13
CA PRO A 111 25.33 -27.71 9.03
C PRO A 111 25.08 -26.40 8.31
N LEU A 112 25.76 -26.15 7.19
CA LEU A 112 25.54 -24.93 6.39
C LEU A 112 24.17 -24.93 5.71
N VAL A 113 23.75 -26.05 5.14
CA VAL A 113 22.39 -26.18 4.56
C VAL A 113 21.33 -26.08 5.64
N ALA A 114 21.50 -26.72 6.82
CA ALA A 114 20.58 -26.61 7.93
C ALA A 114 20.42 -25.16 8.38
N TYR A 115 21.53 -24.42 8.50
CA TYR A 115 21.48 -22.99 8.82
C TYR A 115 20.75 -22.21 7.74
N ALA A 116 21.03 -22.46 6.45
CA ALA A 116 20.33 -21.79 5.34
C ALA A 116 18.81 -22.04 5.38
N VAL A 117 18.38 -23.29 5.64
CA VAL A 117 16.96 -23.66 5.73
C VAL A 117 16.26 -23.00 6.90
N LEU A 118 16.84 -23.04 8.11
CA LEU A 118 16.24 -22.50 9.33
C LEU A 118 16.25 -20.96 9.35
N SER A 119 17.26 -20.33 8.76
CA SER A 119 17.36 -18.87 8.66
C SER A 119 16.61 -18.27 7.48
N TYR A 120 16.04 -19.10 6.59
CA TYR A 120 15.38 -18.62 5.40
C TYR A 120 14.16 -17.77 5.72
N ARG A 121 14.22 -16.48 5.40
CA ARG A 121 13.17 -15.47 5.69
C ARG A 121 12.74 -15.39 7.16
N THR A 122 13.62 -15.75 8.09
CA THR A 122 13.41 -15.55 9.52
C THR A 122 14.31 -14.43 10.02
N VAL A 123 13.74 -13.48 10.79
CA VAL A 123 14.51 -12.36 11.35
C VAL A 123 15.37 -12.81 12.52
N ARG A 124 14.92 -13.80 13.28
CA ARG A 124 15.63 -14.33 14.47
C ARG A 124 15.43 -15.83 14.58
N LEU A 125 16.52 -16.55 14.78
CA LEU A 125 16.53 -17.97 15.11
C LEU A 125 16.06 -18.16 16.58
N SER A 126 15.19 -19.15 16.81
CA SER A 126 14.77 -19.55 18.14
C SER A 126 15.91 -20.17 18.94
N ALA A 127 15.74 -20.34 20.25
CA ALA A 127 16.72 -21.03 21.07
C ALA A 127 16.91 -22.49 20.62
N ALA A 128 15.83 -23.16 20.21
CA ALA A 128 15.88 -24.53 19.68
C ALA A 128 16.64 -24.60 18.34
N ASP A 129 16.42 -23.66 17.42
CA ASP A 129 17.16 -23.58 16.16
C ASP A 129 18.66 -23.41 16.42
N ARG A 130 19.01 -22.51 17.33
CA ARG A 130 20.42 -22.27 17.71
C ARG A 130 21.07 -23.48 18.33
N LEU A 131 20.35 -24.20 19.21
CA LEU A 131 20.86 -25.41 19.83
C LEU A 131 21.08 -26.52 18.79
N ALA A 132 20.11 -26.79 17.93
CA ALA A 132 20.23 -27.77 16.86
C ALA A 132 21.41 -27.46 15.92
N LEU A 133 21.57 -26.21 15.52
CA LEU A 133 22.67 -25.76 14.69
C LEU A 133 24.01 -25.88 15.40
N ALA A 134 24.12 -25.45 16.67
CA ALA A 134 25.36 -25.58 17.44
C ALA A 134 25.77 -27.04 17.58
N THR A 135 24.84 -27.95 17.90
CA THR A 135 25.09 -29.39 17.94
C THR A 135 25.62 -29.89 16.60
N LEU A 136 24.99 -29.46 15.51
CA LEU A 136 25.37 -29.89 14.16
C LEU A 136 26.76 -29.37 13.75
N PHE A 137 27.08 -28.10 14.01
CA PHE A 137 28.41 -27.55 13.72
C PHE A 137 29.48 -28.22 14.58
N VAL A 138 29.25 -28.40 15.88
CA VAL A 138 30.19 -29.05 16.78
C VAL A 138 30.40 -30.53 16.35
N SER A 139 29.32 -31.27 16.08
CA SER A 139 29.46 -32.67 15.68
C SER A 139 30.18 -32.83 14.34
N ALA A 140 29.87 -31.98 13.33
CA ALA A 140 30.48 -32.08 12.00
C ALA A 140 31.96 -31.69 11.99
N PHE A 141 32.32 -30.53 12.57
CA PHE A 141 33.67 -30.00 12.48
C PHE A 141 34.60 -30.50 13.62
N ILE A 142 34.07 -30.76 14.82
CA ILE A 142 34.89 -31.24 15.94
C ILE A 142 34.75 -32.77 16.05
N GLY A 143 33.54 -33.30 16.15
CA GLY A 143 33.27 -34.71 16.39
C GLY A 143 33.66 -35.63 15.22
N LEU A 144 33.35 -35.23 13.99
CA LEU A 144 33.68 -35.97 12.79
C LEU A 144 34.95 -35.47 12.13
N GLY A 145 35.33 -34.19 12.33
CA GLY A 145 36.47 -33.56 11.67
C GLY A 145 37.74 -33.55 12.54
N LEU A 146 37.85 -32.51 13.38
CA LEU A 146 39.12 -32.18 14.05
C LEU A 146 39.62 -33.27 14.99
N VAL A 147 38.77 -33.80 15.89
CA VAL A 147 39.23 -34.79 16.88
C VAL A 147 39.66 -36.11 16.22
N PRO A 148 38.89 -36.72 15.30
CA PRO A 148 39.40 -37.85 14.55
C PRO A 148 40.67 -37.56 13.75
N ALA A 149 40.82 -36.36 13.13
CA ALA A 149 42.01 -35.99 12.41
C ALA A 149 43.25 -35.96 13.30
N VAL A 150 43.15 -35.56 14.57
CA VAL A 150 44.28 -35.55 15.53
C VAL A 150 44.68 -36.97 15.93
N LEU A 151 43.77 -37.95 15.85
CA LEU A 151 43.96 -39.34 16.32
C LEU A 151 44.20 -40.36 15.18
N THR A 152 43.93 -40.00 13.92
CA THR A 152 43.98 -40.95 12.80
C THR A 152 45.32 -40.88 12.04
N ASP A 153 46.05 -41.98 12.10
CA ASP A 153 47.17 -42.23 11.19
C ASP A 153 46.64 -43.01 9.96
N PRO A 154 46.65 -42.39 8.76
CA PRO A 154 46.19 -43.06 7.55
C PRO A 154 46.99 -44.33 7.23
N ALA A 155 48.29 -44.36 7.51
CA ALA A 155 49.16 -45.51 7.26
C ALA A 155 48.82 -46.69 8.22
N ALA A 156 48.52 -46.39 9.49
CA ALA A 156 48.13 -47.39 10.48
C ALA A 156 46.74 -47.99 10.22
N THR A 157 45.86 -47.28 9.49
CA THR A 157 44.53 -47.75 9.09
C THR A 157 44.51 -48.55 7.78
N GLY A 158 45.69 -48.90 7.26
CA GLY A 158 45.84 -49.73 6.07
C GLY A 158 45.88 -48.98 4.73
N CYS A 159 45.93 -47.67 4.73
CA CYS A 159 46.05 -46.89 3.52
C CYS A 159 47.52 -46.54 3.23
N ALA A 160 48.21 -47.43 2.51
CA ALA A 160 49.63 -47.25 2.14
C ALA A 160 49.87 -46.10 1.15
N THR A 161 48.86 -45.63 0.43
CA THR A 161 48.93 -44.56 -0.59
C THR A 161 48.37 -43.22 -0.10
N CYS A 162 47.81 -43.15 1.10
CA CYS A 162 47.28 -41.90 1.66
C CYS A 162 48.37 -40.88 1.92
N PRO A 163 48.10 -39.59 1.62
CA PRO A 163 48.96 -38.50 2.06
C PRO A 163 49.07 -38.43 3.58
N GLY A 164 50.19 -37.92 4.10
CA GLY A 164 50.36 -37.73 5.54
C GLY A 164 49.30 -36.77 6.12
N ASN A 165 48.78 -37.09 7.31
CA ASN A 165 47.91 -36.22 8.06
C ASN A 165 48.73 -35.22 8.89
N LEU A 166 48.62 -33.94 8.61
CA LEU A 166 49.42 -32.88 9.25
C LEU A 166 48.94 -32.54 10.68
N LEU A 167 47.74 -32.96 11.06
CA LEU A 167 47.16 -32.74 12.39
C LEU A 167 47.41 -33.92 13.34
N LEU A 168 47.98 -35.02 12.89
CA LEU A 168 48.22 -36.20 13.70
C LEU A 168 49.13 -35.86 14.90
N ALA A 169 48.59 -35.95 16.11
CA ALA A 169 49.33 -35.77 17.35
C ALA A 169 49.61 -37.11 18.05
N HIS A 170 48.63 -38.01 18.05
CA HIS A 170 48.72 -39.34 18.65
C HIS A 170 47.87 -40.35 17.90
N ALA A 171 48.46 -41.40 17.40
CA ALA A 171 47.73 -42.42 16.66
C ALA A 171 46.96 -43.36 17.62
N ASP A 172 45.64 -43.23 17.68
CA ASP A 172 44.75 -44.11 18.41
C ASP A 172 43.48 -44.40 17.59
N ALA A 173 43.49 -45.46 16.83
CA ALA A 173 42.42 -45.86 15.95
C ALA A 173 41.12 -46.21 16.72
N SER A 174 41.23 -46.69 17.97
CA SER A 174 40.06 -47.05 18.79
C SER A 174 39.34 -45.81 19.31
N ALA A 175 40.10 -44.85 19.83
CA ALA A 175 39.58 -43.55 20.25
C ALA A 175 38.98 -42.77 19.07
N ALA A 176 39.69 -42.69 17.94
CA ALA A 176 39.21 -42.07 16.71
C ALA A 176 37.87 -42.68 16.24
N GLY A 177 37.78 -44.01 16.18
CA GLY A 177 36.55 -44.70 15.80
C GLY A 177 35.37 -44.48 16.78
N THR A 178 35.68 -44.37 18.08
CA THR A 178 34.64 -44.09 19.09
C THR A 178 34.13 -42.67 18.95
N VAL A 179 35.02 -41.67 18.83
CA VAL A 179 34.63 -40.27 18.66
C VAL A 179 33.89 -40.08 17.34
N SER A 180 34.33 -40.72 16.24
CA SER A 180 33.62 -40.64 14.96
C SER A 180 32.20 -41.21 15.05
N ARG A 181 31.99 -42.33 15.78
CA ARG A 181 30.64 -42.88 15.99
C ARG A 181 29.74 -41.94 16.81
N VAL A 182 30.24 -41.35 17.88
CA VAL A 182 29.53 -40.36 18.68
C VAL A 182 29.21 -39.11 17.83
N GLY A 183 30.23 -38.61 17.08
CA GLY A 183 30.03 -37.49 16.15
C GLY A 183 28.98 -37.77 15.10
N LEU A 184 28.96 -39.00 14.56
CA LEU A 184 27.94 -39.40 13.58
C LEU A 184 26.51 -39.41 14.17
N TRP A 185 26.34 -39.94 15.40
CA TRP A 185 25.04 -39.90 16.11
C TRP A 185 24.59 -38.50 16.40
N LEU A 186 25.44 -37.64 16.88
CA LEU A 186 25.10 -36.24 17.13
C LEU A 186 24.79 -35.50 15.83
N THR A 187 25.44 -35.84 14.73
CA THR A 187 25.12 -35.29 13.40
C THR A 187 23.74 -35.75 12.94
N VAL A 188 23.43 -37.06 13.04
CA VAL A 188 22.09 -37.59 12.71
C VAL A 188 20.99 -36.92 13.56
N ALA A 189 21.21 -36.84 14.89
CA ALA A 189 20.26 -36.17 15.78
C ALA A 189 20.08 -34.69 15.42
N GLY A 190 21.17 -33.99 15.14
CA GLY A 190 21.16 -32.57 14.77
C GLY A 190 20.45 -32.29 13.45
N VAL A 191 20.69 -33.11 12.40
CA VAL A 191 19.98 -32.92 11.11
C VAL A 191 18.51 -33.27 11.21
N LEU A 192 18.14 -34.30 11.99
CA LEU A 192 16.72 -34.64 12.23
C LEU A 192 16.02 -33.54 13.05
N ALA A 193 16.67 -32.99 14.07
CA ALA A 193 16.15 -31.84 14.82
C ALA A 193 15.97 -30.63 13.91
N ALA A 194 16.95 -30.28 13.09
CA ALA A 194 16.86 -29.18 12.13
C ALA A 194 15.73 -29.40 11.10
N ALA A 195 15.58 -30.63 10.58
CA ALA A 195 14.49 -30.97 9.67
C ALA A 195 13.10 -30.85 10.35
N ALA A 196 12.96 -31.35 11.57
CA ALA A 196 11.74 -31.24 12.34
C ALA A 196 11.37 -29.78 12.64
N LEU A 197 12.34 -28.96 13.05
CA LEU A 197 12.13 -27.51 13.27
C LEU A 197 11.72 -26.80 11.99
N ALA A 198 12.33 -27.13 10.85
CA ALA A 198 11.93 -26.58 9.54
C ALA A 198 10.51 -26.99 9.14
N VAL A 199 10.08 -28.24 9.40
CA VAL A 199 8.69 -28.70 9.21
C VAL A 199 7.75 -27.92 10.11
N LEU A 200 8.08 -27.76 11.40
CA LEU A 200 7.26 -27.00 12.35
C LEU A 200 7.13 -25.51 11.93
N GLN A 201 8.20 -24.89 11.47
CA GLN A 201 8.16 -23.52 10.91
C GLN A 201 7.24 -23.44 9.70
N LEU A 202 7.30 -24.43 8.79
CA LEU A 202 6.45 -24.50 7.61
C LEU A 202 4.97 -24.69 7.99
N LEU A 203 4.66 -25.57 8.93
CA LEU A 203 3.29 -25.84 9.39
C LEU A 203 2.66 -24.64 10.13
N ARG A 204 3.45 -23.92 10.92
CA ARG A 204 3.01 -22.71 11.67
C ARG A 204 2.91 -21.47 10.79
N SER A 205 3.42 -21.51 9.57
CA SER A 205 3.37 -20.39 8.63
C SER A 205 1.97 -20.24 8.03
N SER A 206 1.55 -18.99 7.72
CA SER A 206 0.34 -18.72 6.95
C SER A 206 0.40 -19.37 5.57
N VAL A 207 -0.75 -19.62 4.95
CA VAL A 207 -0.85 -20.27 3.62
C VAL A 207 -0.04 -19.51 2.57
N VAL A 208 -0.08 -18.18 2.62
CA VAL A 208 0.68 -17.31 1.69
C VAL A 208 2.18 -17.47 1.92
N ARG A 209 2.64 -17.33 3.17
CA ARG A 209 4.06 -17.49 3.52
C ARG A 209 4.55 -18.90 3.20
N ARG A 210 3.75 -19.93 3.45
CA ARG A 210 4.08 -21.32 3.12
C ARG A 210 4.34 -21.50 1.63
N ARG A 211 3.51 -20.94 0.75
CA ARG A 211 3.72 -20.99 -0.71
C ARG A 211 5.01 -20.31 -1.15
N MET A 212 5.45 -19.30 -0.42
CA MET A 212 6.71 -18.60 -0.72
C MET A 212 7.95 -19.36 -0.25
N ILE A 213 7.94 -19.94 0.97
CA ILE A 213 9.11 -20.57 1.54
C ILE A 213 9.26 -22.05 1.18
N ALA A 214 8.16 -22.76 0.89
CA ALA A 214 8.16 -24.20 0.59
C ALA A 214 9.11 -24.60 -0.54
N PRO A 215 9.23 -23.85 -1.67
CA PRO A 215 10.13 -24.24 -2.76
C PRO A 215 11.61 -24.32 -2.35
N VAL A 216 12.02 -23.69 -1.25
CA VAL A 216 13.38 -23.71 -0.70
C VAL A 216 13.47 -24.66 0.49
N VAL A 217 12.53 -24.57 1.41
CA VAL A 217 12.56 -25.33 2.67
C VAL A 217 12.28 -26.81 2.47
N VAL A 218 11.33 -27.19 1.60
CA VAL A 218 10.98 -28.61 1.37
C VAL A 218 12.16 -29.40 0.78
N PRO A 219 12.86 -28.95 -0.27
CA PRO A 219 14.06 -29.63 -0.73
C PRO A 219 15.19 -29.64 0.31
N GLY A 220 15.31 -28.58 1.12
CA GLY A 220 16.26 -28.54 2.23
C GLY A 220 15.97 -29.62 3.29
N ILE A 221 14.70 -29.82 3.66
CA ILE A 221 14.28 -30.91 4.55
C ILE A 221 14.62 -32.28 3.91
N ALA A 222 14.33 -32.45 2.62
CA ALA A 222 14.67 -33.68 1.91
C ALA A 222 16.17 -33.96 1.93
N TYR A 223 17.00 -32.95 1.73
CA TYR A 223 18.45 -33.08 1.86
C TYR A 223 18.86 -33.54 3.26
N LEU A 224 18.36 -32.87 4.32
CA LEU A 224 18.69 -33.20 5.71
C LEU A 224 18.25 -34.64 6.07
N THR A 225 17.09 -35.08 5.61
CA THR A 225 16.62 -36.47 5.84
C THR A 225 17.49 -37.50 5.13
N LEU A 226 17.95 -37.20 3.91
CA LEU A 226 18.90 -38.06 3.19
C LEU A 226 20.28 -38.11 3.88
N VAL A 227 20.75 -37.01 4.44
CA VAL A 227 21.98 -36.99 5.26
C VAL A 227 21.82 -37.83 6.53
N ALA A 228 20.67 -37.72 7.21
CA ALA A 228 20.38 -38.57 8.35
C ALA A 228 20.35 -40.07 7.98
N TRP A 229 19.72 -40.41 6.86
CA TRP A 229 19.71 -41.79 6.38
C TRP A 229 21.10 -42.30 6.06
N TRP A 230 21.91 -41.48 5.40
CA TRP A 230 23.33 -41.81 5.13
C TRP A 230 24.12 -42.05 6.42
N GLY A 231 23.94 -41.21 7.45
CA GLY A 231 24.55 -41.39 8.76
C GLY A 231 24.12 -42.70 9.46
N VAL A 232 22.82 -43.03 9.41
CA VAL A 232 22.32 -44.31 9.94
C VAL A 232 22.89 -45.50 9.19
N HIS A 233 22.95 -45.43 7.85
CA HIS A 233 23.51 -46.53 7.01
C HIS A 233 25.00 -46.73 7.28
N SER A 234 25.74 -45.64 7.55
CA SER A 234 27.19 -45.67 7.85
C SER A 234 27.52 -46.06 9.30
N TRP A 235 26.50 -46.17 10.18
CA TRP A 235 26.68 -46.41 11.62
C TRP A 235 27.54 -47.66 11.92
N GLY A 236 27.17 -48.82 11.30
CA GLY A 236 27.87 -50.08 11.55
C GLY A 236 29.34 -50.08 11.10
N ARG A 237 29.71 -49.18 10.19
CA ARG A 237 31.05 -49.04 9.66
C ARG A 237 31.89 -47.96 10.36
N GLY A 238 31.22 -47.00 10.98
CA GLY A 238 31.88 -45.87 11.67
C GLY A 238 32.51 -44.84 10.75
N TYR A 239 32.37 -44.96 9.41
CA TYR A 239 32.86 -44.04 8.41
C TYR A 239 31.97 -44.04 7.16
N LEU A 240 32.04 -42.95 6.40
CA LEU A 240 31.35 -42.82 5.12
C LEU A 240 32.09 -43.65 4.06
N SER A 241 31.35 -44.48 3.31
CA SER A 241 31.90 -45.32 2.23
C SER A 241 31.29 -44.89 0.88
N ASN A 242 31.90 -45.39 -0.19
CA ASN A 242 31.42 -45.20 -1.56
C ASN A 242 30.69 -46.48 -2.09
N ASP A 243 29.91 -47.15 -1.24
CA ASP A 243 29.10 -48.29 -1.68
C ASP A 243 27.91 -47.82 -2.56
N PRO A 244 27.21 -48.77 -3.25
CA PRO A 244 26.12 -48.42 -4.15
C PRO A 244 24.97 -47.69 -3.46
N VAL A 245 24.72 -47.92 -2.16
CA VAL A 245 23.65 -47.26 -1.39
C VAL A 245 24.08 -45.83 -1.07
N ASP A 246 25.26 -45.65 -0.53
CA ASP A 246 25.83 -44.32 -0.20
C ASP A 246 25.91 -43.43 -1.45
N ARG A 247 26.29 -44.01 -2.60
CA ARG A 247 26.33 -43.30 -3.88
C ARG A 247 24.93 -42.86 -4.33
N ARG A 248 23.88 -43.71 -4.17
CA ARG A 248 22.51 -43.30 -4.47
C ARG A 248 22.01 -42.18 -3.55
N LEU A 249 22.35 -42.28 -2.26
CA LEU A 249 22.02 -41.22 -1.28
C LEU A 249 22.70 -39.89 -1.63
N TRP A 250 23.96 -39.94 -2.05
CA TRP A 250 24.70 -38.77 -2.50
C TRP A 250 24.06 -38.12 -3.74
N PHE A 251 23.65 -38.89 -4.75
CA PHE A 251 22.88 -38.37 -5.89
C PHE A 251 21.52 -37.75 -5.45
N GLY A 252 20.84 -38.40 -4.52
CA GLY A 252 19.59 -37.88 -3.94
C GLY A 252 19.80 -36.55 -3.22
N GLN A 253 20.87 -36.44 -2.43
CA GLN A 253 21.26 -35.20 -1.77
C GLN A 253 21.55 -34.10 -2.81
N GLY A 254 22.31 -34.39 -3.85
CA GLY A 254 22.58 -33.47 -4.95
C GLY A 254 21.30 -32.99 -5.64
N ALA A 255 20.38 -33.90 -5.94
CA ALA A 255 19.09 -33.56 -6.53
C ALA A 255 18.25 -32.63 -5.61
N ALA A 256 18.22 -32.91 -4.30
CA ALA A 256 17.54 -32.05 -3.33
C ALA A 256 18.16 -30.64 -3.27
N LEU A 257 19.49 -30.53 -3.31
CA LEU A 257 20.18 -29.24 -3.32
C LEU A 257 19.92 -28.45 -4.61
N VAL A 258 19.93 -29.11 -5.77
CA VAL A 258 19.54 -28.47 -7.05
C VAL A 258 18.09 -28.01 -7.00
N ALA A 259 17.16 -28.82 -6.47
CA ALA A 259 15.76 -28.41 -6.29
C ALA A 259 15.64 -27.18 -5.37
N MET A 260 16.43 -27.10 -4.30
CA MET A 260 16.51 -25.94 -3.43
C MET A 260 16.98 -24.68 -4.17
N VAL A 261 18.02 -24.80 -5.00
CA VAL A 261 18.53 -23.72 -5.85
C VAL A 261 17.46 -23.25 -6.85
N LEU A 262 16.75 -24.19 -7.49
CA LEU A 262 15.63 -23.86 -8.38
C LEU A 262 14.52 -23.13 -7.64
N GLY A 263 14.25 -23.50 -6.38
CA GLY A 263 13.33 -22.78 -5.49
C GLY A 263 13.75 -21.32 -5.27
N VAL A 264 15.02 -21.09 -4.95
CA VAL A 264 15.59 -19.74 -4.79
C VAL A 264 15.51 -18.94 -6.09
N ALA A 265 15.82 -19.57 -7.22
CA ALA A 265 15.75 -18.94 -8.54
C ALA A 265 14.32 -18.57 -8.94
N ALA A 266 13.36 -19.48 -8.72
CA ALA A 266 11.94 -19.27 -9.01
C ALA A 266 11.37 -18.11 -8.19
N GLU A 267 11.76 -18.01 -6.92
CA GLU A 267 11.37 -16.90 -6.07
C GLU A 267 11.96 -15.57 -6.54
N GLY A 268 13.23 -15.60 -6.91
CA GLY A 268 13.90 -14.46 -7.52
C GLY A 268 13.24 -13.99 -8.81
N PHE A 269 12.75 -14.91 -9.61
CA PHE A 269 12.04 -14.61 -10.85
C PHE A 269 10.65 -14.04 -10.61
N ARG A 270 9.91 -14.62 -9.64
CA ARG A 270 8.60 -14.07 -9.22
C ARG A 270 8.73 -12.64 -8.70
N ALA A 271 9.73 -12.39 -7.85
CA ALA A 271 10.00 -11.05 -7.34
C ALA A 271 10.38 -10.06 -8.47
N ARG A 272 11.15 -10.50 -9.48
CA ARG A 272 11.46 -9.66 -10.65
C ARG A 272 10.22 -9.39 -11.51
N ARG A 273 9.37 -10.39 -11.75
CA ARG A 273 8.11 -10.20 -12.47
C ARG A 273 7.16 -9.26 -11.75
N ALA A 274 7.04 -9.39 -10.44
CA ALA A 274 6.24 -8.45 -9.63
C ALA A 274 6.76 -7.02 -9.77
N ARG A 275 8.08 -6.80 -9.74
CA ARG A 275 8.70 -5.47 -9.95
C ARG A 275 8.48 -4.93 -11.35
N SER A 276 8.61 -5.76 -12.38
CA SER A 276 8.37 -5.31 -13.76
C SER A 276 6.90 -5.00 -14.00
N ALA A 277 5.96 -5.76 -13.40
CA ALA A 277 4.54 -5.46 -13.45
C ALA A 277 4.21 -4.14 -12.74
N VAL A 278 4.79 -3.90 -11.54
CA VAL A 278 4.68 -2.61 -10.83
C VAL A 278 5.29 -1.47 -11.66
N ALA A 279 6.44 -1.68 -12.29
CA ALA A 279 7.06 -0.67 -13.12
C ALA A 279 6.27 -0.35 -14.40
N GLN A 280 5.68 -1.35 -15.06
CA GLN A 280 4.78 -1.16 -16.20
C GLN A 280 3.51 -0.43 -15.80
N LEU A 281 2.92 -0.78 -14.67
CA LEU A 281 1.74 -0.15 -14.10
C LEU A 281 2.01 1.33 -13.75
N VAL A 282 3.20 1.63 -13.22
CA VAL A 282 3.64 3.01 -12.95
C VAL A 282 3.77 3.82 -14.25
N VAL A 283 4.22 3.20 -15.33
CA VAL A 283 4.31 3.87 -16.66
C VAL A 283 2.92 4.12 -17.25
N GLU A 284 1.99 3.17 -17.13
CA GLU A 284 0.59 3.35 -17.55
C GLU A 284 -0.14 4.39 -16.68
N VAL A 285 0.11 4.38 -15.37
CA VAL A 285 -0.47 5.32 -14.40
C VAL A 285 0.22 6.71 -14.44
N ALA A 286 1.47 6.81 -14.92
CA ALA A 286 2.18 8.09 -15.07
C ALA A 286 1.57 9.03 -16.15
N GLY A 287 0.66 8.53 -17.00
CA GLY A 287 -0.06 9.31 -18.01
C GLY A 287 -1.33 10.03 -17.52
N SER A 288 -1.46 10.41 -16.25
CA SER A 288 -2.65 10.96 -15.57
C SER A 288 -3.65 9.86 -15.19
N PRO A 289 -3.41 9.14 -14.11
CA PRO A 289 -4.37 8.13 -13.64
C PRO A 289 -5.66 8.81 -13.17
N PRO A 290 -6.81 8.20 -13.42
CA PRO A 290 -8.04 8.64 -12.77
C PRO A 290 -7.87 8.50 -11.24
N PRO A 291 -8.53 9.35 -10.44
CA PRO A 291 -8.51 9.22 -8.98
C PRO A 291 -8.84 7.79 -8.54
N GLY A 292 -8.04 7.22 -7.65
CA GLY A 292 -8.20 5.82 -7.21
C GLY A 292 -7.55 4.76 -8.13
N GLY A 293 -6.92 5.14 -9.23
CA GLY A 293 -6.28 4.21 -10.18
C GLY A 293 -5.17 3.37 -9.54
N LEU A 294 -4.41 3.95 -8.61
CA LEU A 294 -3.37 3.23 -7.87
C LEU A 294 -3.96 2.11 -6.98
N ARG A 295 -5.11 2.36 -6.35
CA ARG A 295 -5.83 1.35 -5.57
C ARG A 295 -6.22 0.16 -6.44
N ASP A 296 -6.78 0.39 -7.62
CA ASP A 296 -7.23 -0.66 -8.51
C ASP A 296 -6.04 -1.47 -9.05
N ALA A 297 -4.98 -0.77 -9.37
CA ALA A 297 -3.72 -1.34 -9.78
C ALA A 297 -3.10 -2.26 -8.71
N LEU A 298 -3.00 -1.79 -7.46
CA LEU A 298 -2.47 -2.58 -6.35
C LEU A 298 -3.40 -3.74 -5.98
N ALA A 299 -4.73 -3.55 -6.02
CA ALA A 299 -5.71 -4.59 -5.77
C ALA A 299 -5.60 -5.75 -6.79
N GLY A 300 -5.43 -5.42 -8.08
CA GLY A 300 -5.19 -6.41 -9.14
C GLY A 300 -3.87 -7.14 -8.98
N LEU A 301 -2.80 -6.43 -8.67
CA LEU A 301 -1.44 -6.97 -8.52
C LEU A 301 -1.32 -7.93 -7.32
N LEU A 302 -1.95 -7.55 -6.20
CA LEU A 302 -1.90 -8.31 -4.94
C LEU A 302 -3.04 -9.35 -4.84
N GLY A 303 -4.00 -9.34 -5.77
CA GLY A 303 -5.14 -10.24 -5.75
C GLY A 303 -6.08 -10.00 -4.56
N ASP A 304 -6.16 -8.76 -4.08
CA ASP A 304 -7.02 -8.37 -2.97
C ASP A 304 -7.98 -7.25 -3.37
N PRO A 305 -9.21 -7.55 -3.78
CA PRO A 305 -10.20 -6.55 -4.16
C PRO A 305 -10.66 -5.67 -2.98
N SER A 306 -10.41 -6.11 -1.73
CA SER A 306 -10.75 -5.35 -0.52
C SER A 306 -9.68 -4.31 -0.14
N LEU A 307 -8.55 -4.26 -0.88
CA LEU A 307 -7.47 -3.32 -0.64
C LEU A 307 -7.95 -1.87 -0.82
N LYS A 308 -7.55 -1.01 0.12
CA LYS A 308 -7.75 0.44 0.02
C LYS A 308 -6.40 1.15 0.18
N VAL A 309 -6.25 2.25 -0.53
CA VAL A 309 -5.13 3.20 -0.35
C VAL A 309 -5.72 4.46 0.25
N LEU A 310 -5.20 4.86 1.40
CA LEU A 310 -5.67 6.00 2.18
C LEU A 310 -4.53 7.02 2.31
N TYR A 311 -4.87 8.28 2.21
CA TYR A 311 -3.95 9.40 2.33
C TYR A 311 -4.28 10.18 3.61
N GLU A 312 -3.27 10.53 4.38
CA GLU A 312 -3.41 11.32 5.60
C GLU A 312 -3.29 12.80 5.26
N LEU A 313 -4.32 13.58 5.55
CA LEU A 313 -4.35 15.03 5.39
C LEU A 313 -3.59 15.71 6.54
N ALA A 314 -3.25 16.99 6.38
CA ALA A 314 -2.53 17.79 7.37
C ALA A 314 -3.28 17.89 8.73
N ASP A 315 -4.59 17.72 8.74
CA ASP A 315 -5.44 17.71 9.94
C ASP A 315 -5.61 16.32 10.58
N GLY A 316 -4.93 15.29 10.04
CA GLY A 316 -4.98 13.91 10.53
C GLY A 316 -6.16 13.08 10.03
N ARG A 317 -7.05 13.64 9.19
CA ARG A 317 -8.12 12.87 8.55
C ARG A 317 -7.54 11.94 7.48
N LEU A 318 -8.13 10.73 7.37
CA LEU A 318 -7.82 9.78 6.30
C LEU A 318 -8.84 9.90 5.18
N VAL A 319 -8.34 10.05 3.95
CA VAL A 319 -9.17 10.13 2.73
C VAL A 319 -8.73 9.08 1.71
N ASP A 320 -9.65 8.66 0.87
CA ASP A 320 -9.35 7.81 -0.29
C ASP A 320 -8.81 8.64 -1.48
N GLY A 321 -8.48 7.99 -2.60
CA GLY A 321 -8.00 8.68 -3.81
C GLY A 321 -8.96 9.69 -4.44
N HIS A 322 -10.24 9.70 -4.00
CA HIS A 322 -11.26 10.66 -4.43
C HIS A 322 -11.45 11.81 -3.42
N GLY A 323 -10.65 11.87 -2.35
CA GLY A 323 -10.77 12.86 -1.28
C GLY A 323 -11.91 12.60 -0.28
N ARG A 324 -12.58 11.43 -0.34
CA ARG A 324 -13.67 11.07 0.56
C ARG A 324 -13.15 10.53 1.88
N PRO A 325 -13.71 10.95 3.04
CA PRO A 325 -13.30 10.41 4.33
C PRO A 325 -13.45 8.88 4.36
N SER A 326 -12.43 8.19 4.82
CA SER A 326 -12.42 6.73 4.91
C SER A 326 -11.77 6.28 6.22
N VAL A 327 -12.25 5.14 6.73
CA VAL A 327 -11.72 4.55 7.96
C VAL A 327 -11.19 3.15 7.67
N THR A 328 -10.25 2.72 8.49
CA THR A 328 -9.72 1.35 8.44
C THR A 328 -10.77 0.37 8.95
N ALA A 329 -11.09 -0.66 8.15
CA ALA A 329 -12.06 -1.67 8.56
C ALA A 329 -11.48 -2.63 9.61
N ALA A 330 -12.31 -3.05 10.57
CA ALA A 330 -11.92 -4.03 11.57
C ALA A 330 -11.53 -5.37 10.89
N GLY A 331 -10.38 -5.94 11.29
CA GLY A 331 -9.88 -7.21 10.74
C GLY A 331 -8.98 -7.10 9.50
N GLN A 332 -8.74 -5.90 8.98
CA GLN A 332 -7.72 -5.65 7.96
C GLN A 332 -6.37 -5.31 8.60
N ALA A 333 -5.28 -5.73 7.95
CA ALA A 333 -3.95 -5.27 8.27
C ALA A 333 -3.70 -3.90 7.62
N VAL A 334 -2.90 -3.06 8.29
CA VAL A 334 -2.53 -1.73 7.79
C VAL A 334 -1.03 -1.67 7.60
N THR A 335 -0.59 -1.43 6.39
CA THR A 335 0.82 -1.20 6.06
C THR A 335 1.04 0.27 5.72
N ARG A 336 1.99 0.90 6.40
CA ARG A 336 2.39 2.27 6.11
C ARG A 336 3.42 2.28 4.99
N LEU A 337 3.15 3.02 3.94
CA LEU A 337 4.11 3.33 2.90
C LEU A 337 4.89 4.57 3.33
N VAL A 338 6.14 4.36 3.76
CA VAL A 338 6.97 5.41 4.37
C VAL A 338 8.06 5.84 3.39
N ARG A 339 8.31 7.16 3.29
CA ARG A 339 9.39 7.75 2.50
C ARG A 339 10.14 8.79 3.32
N ARG A 340 11.46 8.64 3.44
CA ARG A 340 12.34 9.55 4.20
C ARG A 340 11.86 9.82 5.63
N GLY A 341 11.14 8.86 6.23
CA GLY A 341 10.56 8.98 7.57
C GLY A 341 9.13 9.53 7.61
N GLU A 342 8.56 9.98 6.48
CA GLU A 342 7.18 10.46 6.38
C GLU A 342 6.26 9.39 5.80
N THR A 343 5.06 9.24 6.33
CA THR A 343 4.02 8.36 5.79
C THR A 343 3.41 9.02 4.55
N VAL A 344 3.55 8.38 3.38
CA VAL A 344 2.99 8.88 2.12
C VAL A 344 1.56 8.37 1.93
N ALA A 345 1.31 7.11 2.28
CA ALA A 345 -0.01 6.50 2.22
C ALA A 345 -0.13 5.34 3.22
N LEU A 346 -1.35 4.98 3.56
CA LEU A 346 -1.73 3.82 4.34
C LEU A 346 -2.44 2.83 3.42
N VAL A 347 -1.96 1.60 3.35
CA VAL A 347 -2.61 0.53 2.58
C VAL A 347 -3.29 -0.42 3.54
N THR A 348 -4.61 -0.55 3.46
CA THR A 348 -5.36 -1.55 4.19
C THR A 348 -5.55 -2.78 3.30
N HIS A 349 -5.28 -3.97 3.82
CA HIS A 349 -5.27 -5.21 3.05
C HIS A 349 -5.56 -6.42 3.95
N ARG A 350 -5.77 -7.60 3.34
CA ARG A 350 -5.89 -8.84 4.11
C ARG A 350 -4.59 -9.14 4.87
N PRO A 351 -4.68 -9.63 6.13
CA PRO A 351 -3.50 -10.02 6.90
C PRO A 351 -2.61 -11.02 6.13
N GLY A 352 -1.31 -10.82 6.18
CA GLY A 352 -0.32 -11.70 5.51
C GLY A 352 0.06 -11.29 4.08
N LEU A 353 -0.50 -10.23 3.51
CA LEU A 353 -0.25 -9.83 2.12
C LEU A 353 0.96 -8.90 1.99
N LEU A 354 1.09 -7.93 2.89
CA LEU A 354 2.16 -6.91 2.91
C LEU A 354 2.94 -6.94 4.25
N ASP A 355 3.04 -8.09 4.89
CA ASP A 355 3.79 -8.25 6.14
C ASP A 355 5.31 -8.15 5.95
N ASP A 356 5.79 -8.22 4.70
CA ASP A 356 7.19 -8.05 4.36
C ASP A 356 7.51 -6.56 4.16
N PRO A 357 8.28 -5.92 5.06
CA PRO A 357 8.64 -4.51 4.94
C PRO A 357 9.33 -4.18 3.62
N GLN A 358 10.09 -5.13 3.05
CA GLN A 358 10.76 -4.93 1.76
C GLN A 358 9.79 -4.81 0.59
N LEU A 359 8.68 -5.55 0.61
CA LEU A 359 7.65 -5.44 -0.42
C LEU A 359 6.97 -4.06 -0.33
N ALA A 360 6.73 -3.57 0.88
CA ALA A 360 6.19 -2.22 1.10
C ALA A 360 7.14 -1.14 0.59
N ASP A 361 8.45 -1.27 0.86
CA ASP A 361 9.49 -0.35 0.38
C ASP A 361 9.62 -0.41 -1.16
N GLU A 362 9.56 -1.61 -1.76
CA GLU A 362 9.60 -1.80 -3.20
C GLU A 362 8.37 -1.17 -3.89
N ILE A 363 7.17 -1.34 -3.33
CA ILE A 363 5.94 -0.70 -3.82
C ILE A 363 6.05 0.82 -3.71
N THR A 364 6.48 1.33 -2.54
CA THR A 364 6.68 2.77 -2.32
C THR A 364 7.68 3.36 -3.30
N GLY A 365 8.79 2.65 -3.55
CA GLY A 365 9.82 3.06 -4.51
C GLY A 365 9.33 3.07 -5.96
N ALA A 366 8.59 2.05 -6.38
CA ALA A 366 8.07 1.89 -7.74
C ALA A 366 6.87 2.82 -8.02
N ALA A 367 5.95 2.94 -7.07
CA ALA A 367 4.73 3.75 -7.21
C ALA A 367 4.90 5.22 -6.76
N ARG A 368 6.14 5.65 -6.52
CA ARG A 368 6.47 6.95 -5.91
C ARG A 368 5.73 8.13 -6.54
N LEU A 369 5.79 8.25 -7.86
CA LEU A 369 5.20 9.39 -8.57
C LEU A 369 3.67 9.32 -8.54
N ALA A 370 3.13 8.12 -8.70
CA ALA A 370 1.70 7.88 -8.63
C ALA A 370 1.13 8.17 -7.24
N LEU A 371 1.79 7.71 -6.17
CA LEU A 371 1.42 7.99 -4.78
C LEU A 371 1.41 9.48 -4.46
N GLU A 372 2.44 10.22 -4.88
CA GLU A 372 2.52 11.67 -4.67
C GLU A 372 1.43 12.41 -5.46
N HIS A 373 1.21 12.00 -6.70
CA HIS A 373 0.19 12.61 -7.56
C HIS A 373 -1.22 12.36 -7.01
N GLU A 374 -1.58 11.11 -6.67
CA GLU A 374 -2.89 10.79 -6.08
C GLU A 374 -3.08 11.46 -4.71
N ARG A 375 -2.03 11.56 -3.89
CA ARG A 375 -2.10 12.29 -2.62
C ARG A 375 -2.50 13.74 -2.83
N LEU A 376 -1.85 14.43 -3.77
CA LEU A 376 -2.17 15.84 -4.07
C LEU A 376 -3.59 15.98 -4.66
N GLN A 377 -4.02 15.05 -5.51
CA GLN A 377 -5.39 15.03 -6.04
C GLN A 377 -6.42 14.80 -4.93
N ALA A 378 -6.19 13.83 -4.04
CA ALA A 378 -7.07 13.55 -2.91
C ALA A 378 -7.16 14.74 -1.93
N GLU A 379 -6.04 15.39 -1.66
CA GLU A 379 -5.97 16.60 -0.82
C GLU A 379 -6.75 17.76 -1.45
N SER A 380 -6.54 18.00 -2.75
CA SER A 380 -7.27 19.05 -3.49
C SER A 380 -8.79 18.76 -3.54
N ALA A 381 -9.18 17.51 -3.79
CA ALA A 381 -10.59 17.11 -3.81
C ALA A 381 -11.25 17.29 -2.43
N ALA A 382 -10.56 16.92 -1.34
CA ALA A 382 -11.06 17.11 0.02
C ALA A 382 -11.21 18.59 0.37
N GLN A 383 -10.24 19.44 0.00
CA GLN A 383 -10.31 20.89 0.21
C GLN A 383 -11.47 21.52 -0.55
N LEU A 384 -11.70 21.12 -1.80
CA LEU A 384 -12.85 21.60 -2.59
C LEU A 384 -14.19 21.24 -1.94
N GLU A 385 -14.31 20.02 -1.42
CA GLU A 385 -15.53 19.58 -0.72
C GLU A 385 -15.72 20.34 0.60
N ASP A 386 -14.65 20.57 1.36
CA ASP A 386 -14.71 21.39 2.58
C ASP A 386 -15.13 22.83 2.28
N LEU A 387 -14.63 23.43 1.19
CA LEU A 387 -15.05 24.76 0.75
C LEU A 387 -16.52 24.80 0.36
N ARG A 388 -16.99 23.81 -0.43
CA ARG A 388 -18.42 23.72 -0.83
C ARG A 388 -19.31 23.61 0.38
N SER A 389 -18.98 22.71 1.30
CA SER A 389 -19.78 22.53 2.53
C SER A 389 -19.75 23.77 3.43
N SER A 390 -18.65 24.50 3.47
CA SER A 390 -18.55 25.75 4.23
C SER A 390 -19.39 26.86 3.59
N SER A 391 -19.35 27.00 2.26
CA SER A 391 -20.18 27.96 1.52
C SER A 391 -21.66 27.67 1.70
N ALA A 392 -22.06 26.39 1.64
CA ALA A 392 -23.45 25.99 1.87
C ALA A 392 -23.95 26.40 3.27
N ARG A 393 -23.13 26.14 4.31
CA ARG A 393 -23.48 26.55 5.69
C ARG A 393 -23.58 28.08 5.84
N LEU A 394 -22.74 28.85 5.16
CA LEU A 394 -22.81 30.32 5.20
C LEU A 394 -24.09 30.85 4.56
N VAL A 395 -24.49 30.29 3.42
CA VAL A 395 -25.76 30.65 2.76
C VAL A 395 -26.96 30.30 3.64
N GLU A 396 -26.98 29.09 4.20
CA GLU A 396 -28.06 28.66 5.11
C GLU A 396 -28.17 29.55 6.36
N ALA A 397 -27.02 29.88 6.96
CA ALA A 397 -26.99 30.81 8.10
C ALA A 397 -27.48 32.21 7.73
N GLY A 398 -27.12 32.72 6.54
CA GLY A 398 -27.60 33.98 6.02
C GLY A 398 -29.11 34.00 5.82
N ASP A 399 -29.67 32.94 5.25
CA ASP A 399 -31.12 32.81 5.04
C ASP A 399 -31.89 32.65 6.38
N ALA A 400 -31.29 31.95 7.35
CA ALA A 400 -31.89 31.87 8.69
C ALA A 400 -31.92 33.23 9.39
N GLU A 401 -30.85 34.03 9.27
CA GLU A 401 -30.82 35.38 9.86
C GLU A 401 -31.77 36.34 9.15
N ARG A 402 -31.90 36.26 7.82
CA ARG A 402 -32.91 37.06 7.06
C ARG A 402 -34.35 36.75 7.53
N ARG A 403 -34.70 35.48 7.68
CA ARG A 403 -36.02 35.06 8.22
C ARG A 403 -36.25 35.54 9.66
N ARG A 404 -35.18 35.59 10.45
CA ARG A 404 -35.27 36.12 11.81
C ARG A 404 -35.53 37.63 11.81
N LEU A 405 -34.75 38.39 11.01
CA LEU A 405 -34.90 39.83 10.88
C LEU A 405 -36.28 40.23 10.36
N GLU A 406 -36.83 39.50 9.38
CA GLU A 406 -38.20 39.73 8.89
C GLU A 406 -39.25 39.58 10.00
N ARG A 407 -39.16 38.49 10.79
CA ARG A 407 -40.09 38.29 11.91
C ARG A 407 -39.94 39.38 12.98
N ASP A 408 -38.71 39.75 13.33
CA ASP A 408 -38.45 40.79 14.32
C ASP A 408 -39.00 42.18 13.86
N LEU A 409 -38.89 42.47 12.55
CA LEU A 409 -39.47 43.68 11.95
C LEU A 409 -41.02 43.63 11.92
N HIS A 410 -41.56 42.48 11.49
CA HIS A 410 -43.02 42.30 11.42
C HIS A 410 -43.67 42.36 12.80
N ASP A 411 -43.21 41.56 13.75
CA ASP A 411 -43.86 41.43 15.06
C ASP A 411 -43.46 42.53 16.05
N GLY A 412 -42.24 43.06 15.93
CA GLY A 412 -41.74 44.07 16.83
C GLY A 412 -42.04 45.52 16.38
N ALA A 413 -41.43 45.93 15.25
CA ALA A 413 -41.45 47.32 14.81
C ALA A 413 -42.81 47.72 14.21
N GLN A 414 -43.40 46.86 13.34
CA GLN A 414 -44.68 47.17 12.72
C GLN A 414 -45.82 47.26 13.76
N GLN A 415 -45.92 46.37 14.74
CA GLN A 415 -46.96 46.39 15.77
C GLN A 415 -46.85 47.65 16.64
N ARG A 416 -45.59 48.10 16.98
CA ARG A 416 -45.39 49.36 17.74
C ARG A 416 -45.84 50.57 16.97
N LEU A 417 -45.54 50.65 15.67
CA LEU A 417 -45.95 51.77 14.81
C LEU A 417 -47.46 51.77 14.59
N ILE A 418 -48.11 50.63 14.43
CA ILE A 418 -49.59 50.52 14.35
C ILE A 418 -50.22 51.01 15.65
N SER A 419 -49.69 50.58 16.81
CA SER A 419 -50.17 50.99 18.11
C SER A 419 -49.98 52.52 18.33
N LEU A 420 -48.88 53.09 17.86
CA LEU A 420 -48.60 54.52 17.92
C LEU A 420 -49.54 55.28 17.00
N ALA A 421 -49.77 54.84 15.76
CA ALA A 421 -50.71 55.48 14.83
C ALA A 421 -52.11 55.51 15.41
N LEU A 422 -52.59 54.39 16.02
CA LEU A 422 -53.87 54.30 16.68
C LEU A 422 -53.99 55.26 17.87
N SER A 423 -52.95 55.31 18.70
CA SER A 423 -52.88 56.23 19.84
C SER A 423 -52.94 57.69 19.41
N LEU A 424 -52.18 58.08 18.36
CA LEU A 424 -52.22 59.40 17.78
C LEU A 424 -53.65 59.76 17.27
N ARG A 425 -54.28 58.83 16.57
CA ARG A 425 -55.64 59.00 16.05
C ARG A 425 -56.68 59.19 17.17
N LEU A 426 -56.60 58.36 18.22
CA LEU A 426 -57.48 58.48 19.38
C LEU A 426 -57.31 59.80 20.15
N THR A 427 -56.07 60.28 20.21
CA THR A 427 -55.73 61.58 20.85
C THR A 427 -56.23 62.73 20.00
N ALA A 428 -56.12 62.70 18.68
CA ALA A 428 -56.61 63.69 17.75
C ALA A 428 -58.12 63.86 17.85
N LEU A 429 -58.87 62.75 18.02
CA LEU A 429 -60.36 62.76 18.20
C LEU A 429 -60.83 63.36 19.53
N ARG A 430 -59.95 63.49 20.52
CA ARG A 430 -60.24 64.04 21.87
C ARG A 430 -59.75 65.48 22.08
N SER A 431 -58.98 66.07 21.15
CA SER A 431 -58.34 67.38 21.30
C SER A 431 -58.73 68.31 20.18
N ASP A 432 -59.59 69.33 20.50
CA ASP A 432 -60.09 70.32 19.52
C ASP A 432 -59.05 71.33 19.04
N SER A 433 -57.96 71.55 19.80
CA SER A 433 -56.95 72.64 19.52
C SER A 433 -55.62 72.16 18.92
N SER A 434 -55.42 70.87 18.76
CA SER A 434 -54.10 70.31 18.28
C SER A 434 -54.29 69.23 17.18
N SER A 435 -55.51 69.15 16.59
CA SER A 435 -55.87 68.09 15.64
C SER A 435 -54.99 68.01 14.40
N GLU A 436 -54.57 69.16 13.84
CA GLU A 436 -53.78 69.22 12.60
C GLU A 436 -52.38 68.64 12.76
N ARG A 437 -51.70 68.95 13.86
CA ARG A 437 -50.35 68.38 14.16
C ARG A 437 -50.42 66.91 14.49
N LEU A 438 -51.44 66.39 15.10
CA LEU A 438 -51.62 64.99 15.41
C LEU A 438 -51.99 64.19 14.15
N HIS A 439 -52.73 64.77 13.20
CA HIS A 439 -52.99 64.14 11.90
C HIS A 439 -51.69 64.07 11.03
N GLU A 440 -50.87 65.11 11.08
CA GLU A 440 -49.57 65.13 10.39
C GLU A 440 -48.63 64.07 10.97
N ALA A 441 -48.57 63.92 12.30
CA ALA A 441 -47.78 62.88 12.95
C ALA A 441 -48.30 61.45 12.62
N GLU A 442 -49.63 61.25 12.58
CA GLU A 442 -50.24 59.99 12.15
C GLU A 442 -49.88 59.65 10.71
N ALA A 443 -49.88 60.63 9.80
CA ALA A 443 -49.49 60.46 8.42
C ALA A 443 -48.02 60.06 8.28
N GLN A 444 -47.10 60.69 9.07
CA GLN A 444 -45.68 60.32 9.09
C GLN A 444 -45.47 58.89 9.61
N VAL A 445 -46.17 58.49 10.67
CA VAL A 445 -46.08 57.10 11.17
C VAL A 445 -46.61 56.10 10.17
N LYS A 446 -47.71 56.45 9.43
CA LYS A 446 -48.21 55.58 8.35
C LYS A 446 -47.23 55.47 7.18
N ALA A 447 -46.56 56.56 6.81
CA ALA A 447 -45.52 56.54 5.79
C ALA A 447 -44.35 55.63 6.24
N ALA A 448 -43.83 55.83 7.45
CA ALA A 448 -42.77 54.99 8.02
C ALA A 448 -43.18 53.50 8.12
N LEU A 449 -44.44 53.23 8.39
CA LEU A 449 -44.97 51.85 8.39
C LEU A 449 -44.99 51.25 6.98
N ALA A 450 -45.32 52.06 5.95
CA ALA A 450 -45.26 51.62 4.57
C ALA A 450 -43.81 51.31 4.14
N ASP A 451 -42.88 52.23 4.45
CA ASP A 451 -41.46 52.04 4.16
C ASP A 451 -40.89 50.79 4.87
N LEU A 452 -41.27 50.59 6.13
CA LEU A 452 -40.84 49.41 6.88
C LEU A 452 -41.38 48.10 6.30
N ARG A 453 -42.61 48.10 5.79
CA ARG A 453 -43.23 46.97 5.10
C ARG A 453 -42.49 46.64 3.79
N GLU A 454 -42.14 47.66 3.04
CA GLU A 454 -41.38 47.52 1.80
C GLU A 454 -40.00 46.85 2.06
N ILE A 455 -39.31 47.34 3.09
CA ILE A 455 -38.03 46.74 3.52
C ILE A 455 -38.21 45.29 3.97
N ALA A 456 -39.23 44.98 4.77
CA ALA A 456 -39.48 43.64 5.29
C ALA A 456 -39.83 42.64 4.17
N HIS A 457 -40.65 43.06 3.18
CA HIS A 457 -40.99 42.21 2.03
C HIS A 457 -39.80 41.89 1.13
N GLY A 458 -38.78 42.74 1.10
CA GLY A 458 -37.53 42.48 0.37
C GLY A 458 -36.57 41.48 1.06
N LEU A 459 -36.77 41.16 2.34
CA LEU A 459 -35.88 40.28 3.09
C LEU A 459 -36.16 38.79 2.87
N TYR A 460 -37.38 38.31 3.09
CA TYR A 460 -37.82 36.92 2.84
C TYR A 460 -39.38 36.83 2.95
N PRO A 461 -40.11 36.50 1.88
CA PRO A 461 -41.58 36.50 1.98
C PRO A 461 -42.11 35.27 2.74
N ASN A 462 -43.00 35.46 3.69
CA ASN A 462 -43.69 34.38 4.41
C ASN A 462 -44.42 33.42 3.46
N ALA A 463 -44.98 33.92 2.37
CA ALA A 463 -45.60 33.10 1.33
C ALA A 463 -44.67 32.03 0.76
N LEU A 464 -43.34 32.29 0.69
CA LEU A 464 -42.38 31.30 0.23
C LEU A 464 -42.26 30.12 1.21
N ALA A 465 -42.33 30.39 2.51
CA ALA A 465 -42.28 29.36 3.54
C ALA A 465 -43.60 28.56 3.62
N ASP A 466 -44.74 29.25 3.57
CA ASP A 466 -46.06 28.68 3.84
C ASP A 466 -46.69 28.10 2.57
N GLU A 467 -46.63 28.80 1.45
CA GLU A 467 -47.37 28.50 0.22
C GLU A 467 -46.45 28.08 -0.94
N GLY A 468 -45.13 28.37 -0.87
CA GLY A 468 -44.12 27.96 -1.83
C GLY A 468 -43.77 29.00 -2.89
N LEU A 469 -42.93 28.59 -3.86
CA LEU A 469 -42.31 29.48 -4.86
C LEU A 469 -43.36 30.20 -5.73
N ALA A 470 -44.40 29.50 -6.20
CA ALA A 470 -45.43 30.09 -7.08
C ALA A 470 -46.17 31.25 -6.41
N ALA A 471 -46.70 31.05 -5.20
CA ALA A 471 -47.40 32.09 -4.44
C ALA A 471 -46.49 33.28 -4.10
N ALA A 472 -45.22 32.99 -3.74
CA ALA A 472 -44.25 34.06 -3.45
C ALA A 472 -43.92 34.91 -4.69
N LEU A 473 -43.80 34.30 -5.88
CA LEU A 473 -43.60 35.03 -7.13
C LEU A 473 -44.83 35.83 -7.56
N GLU A 474 -46.05 35.32 -7.37
CA GLU A 474 -47.28 36.05 -7.60
C GLU A 474 -47.36 37.31 -6.74
N MET A 475 -47.09 37.18 -5.44
CA MET A 475 -47.04 38.32 -4.51
C MET A 475 -45.95 39.35 -4.87
N LEU A 476 -44.78 38.87 -5.30
CA LEU A 476 -43.68 39.75 -5.73
C LEU A 476 -44.09 40.61 -6.93
N VAL A 477 -44.83 40.03 -7.88
CA VAL A 477 -45.29 40.72 -9.09
C VAL A 477 -46.39 41.72 -8.79
N GLU A 478 -47.34 41.39 -7.91
CA GLU A 478 -48.43 42.29 -7.53
C GLU A 478 -47.92 43.59 -6.87
N GLY A 479 -46.86 43.52 -6.10
CA GLY A 479 -46.23 44.66 -5.41
C GLY A 479 -45.21 45.45 -6.23
N HIS A 480 -44.79 44.99 -7.40
CA HIS A 480 -43.66 45.54 -8.13
C HIS A 480 -44.08 46.71 -9.08
N PRO A 481 -43.33 47.83 -9.08
CA PRO A 481 -43.67 49.00 -9.92
C PRO A 481 -43.51 48.76 -11.43
N MET A 482 -42.71 47.75 -11.85
CA MET A 482 -42.51 47.35 -13.21
C MET A 482 -43.65 46.43 -13.70
N ARG A 483 -43.99 46.52 -14.98
CA ARG A 483 -44.95 45.56 -15.57
C ARG A 483 -44.27 44.20 -15.74
N ILE A 484 -44.70 43.20 -14.97
CA ILE A 484 -44.18 41.84 -15.00
C ILE A 484 -45.26 40.90 -15.54
N VAL A 485 -44.85 40.03 -16.47
CA VAL A 485 -45.70 38.97 -17.00
C VAL A 485 -45.20 37.65 -16.45
N LEU A 486 -45.98 37.00 -15.61
CA LEU A 486 -45.72 35.65 -15.15
C LEU A 486 -46.17 34.64 -16.20
N GLY A 487 -45.23 33.79 -16.61
CA GLY A 487 -45.54 32.60 -17.39
C GLY A 487 -45.96 31.43 -16.52
N PRO A 488 -45.91 30.21 -17.06
CA PRO A 488 -46.17 29.02 -16.28
C PRO A 488 -45.25 28.93 -15.08
N LEU A 489 -45.82 28.63 -13.89
CA LEU A 489 -45.08 28.35 -12.66
C LEU A 489 -45.22 26.88 -12.32
N PRO A 490 -44.24 26.28 -11.63
CA PRO A 490 -44.26 24.87 -11.29
C PRO A 490 -45.28 24.60 -10.18
N ASP A 491 -46.08 23.54 -10.34
CA ASP A 491 -46.97 23.05 -9.30
C ASP A 491 -46.14 22.20 -8.30
N GLY A 492 -46.23 22.54 -7.01
CA GLY A 492 -45.65 21.77 -5.93
C GLY A 492 -44.54 22.48 -5.14
N ARG A 493 -44.01 21.76 -4.15
CA ARG A 493 -42.96 22.26 -3.24
C ARG A 493 -41.61 21.70 -3.64
N PHE A 494 -40.61 22.51 -3.49
CA PHE A 494 -39.20 22.11 -3.61
C PHE A 494 -38.50 22.19 -2.24
N ASP A 495 -37.30 21.69 -2.15
CA ASP A 495 -36.51 21.86 -0.95
C ASP A 495 -36.33 23.35 -0.65
N PRO A 496 -36.48 23.79 0.63
CA PRO A 496 -36.45 25.20 1.00
C PRO A 496 -35.25 26.00 0.46
N PRO A 497 -34.00 25.45 0.40
CA PRO A 497 -32.90 26.15 -0.23
C PRO A 497 -33.08 26.40 -1.74
N VAL A 498 -33.75 25.47 -2.44
CA VAL A 498 -33.99 25.56 -3.89
C VAL A 498 -35.07 26.65 -4.15
N GLU A 499 -36.17 26.62 -3.40
CA GLU A 499 -37.22 27.66 -3.49
C GLU A 499 -36.65 29.05 -3.15
N SER A 500 -35.84 29.13 -2.10
CA SER A 500 -35.15 30.36 -1.70
C SER A 500 -34.24 30.90 -2.80
N ALA A 501 -33.38 30.05 -3.37
CA ALA A 501 -32.48 30.46 -4.44
C ALA A 501 -33.25 30.97 -5.67
N ALA A 502 -34.27 30.23 -6.12
CA ALA A 502 -35.10 30.61 -7.26
C ALA A 502 -35.82 31.95 -7.01
N TYR A 503 -36.41 32.13 -5.84
CA TYR A 503 -37.07 33.37 -5.46
C TYR A 503 -36.12 34.57 -5.48
N PHE A 504 -34.94 34.44 -4.84
CA PHE A 504 -33.96 35.52 -4.80
C PHE A 504 -33.39 35.86 -6.16
N VAL A 505 -33.20 34.87 -7.05
CA VAL A 505 -32.81 35.14 -8.44
C VAL A 505 -33.83 36.04 -9.11
N VAL A 506 -35.14 35.78 -8.95
CA VAL A 506 -36.17 36.61 -9.54
C VAL A 506 -36.23 37.98 -8.87
N ALA A 507 -36.33 38.04 -7.56
CA ALA A 507 -36.52 39.27 -6.80
C ALA A 507 -35.34 40.26 -7.01
N GLU A 508 -34.10 39.79 -6.88
CA GLU A 508 -32.93 40.62 -7.06
C GLU A 508 -32.70 41.03 -8.52
N THR A 509 -33.01 40.15 -9.48
CA THR A 509 -32.96 40.51 -10.89
C THR A 509 -33.93 41.63 -11.22
N LEU A 510 -35.20 41.54 -10.76
CA LEU A 510 -36.19 42.58 -10.97
C LEU A 510 -35.81 43.89 -10.28
N ASN A 511 -35.35 43.85 -9.02
CA ASN A 511 -34.91 45.02 -8.28
C ASN A 511 -33.70 45.73 -8.93
N ARG A 512 -32.74 44.97 -9.47
CA ARG A 512 -31.55 45.52 -10.14
C ARG A 512 -31.85 45.96 -11.58
N SER A 513 -33.00 45.57 -12.16
CA SER A 513 -33.45 45.95 -13.50
C SER A 513 -34.34 47.20 -13.51
N TYR A 514 -34.11 48.16 -12.62
CA TYR A 514 -34.92 49.38 -12.41
C TYR A 514 -35.09 50.29 -13.64
N GLN A 515 -34.27 50.09 -14.70
CA GLN A 515 -34.40 50.82 -15.97
C GLN A 515 -35.31 50.09 -16.97
N SER A 516 -35.75 48.87 -16.68
CA SER A 516 -36.64 48.08 -17.52
C SER A 516 -38.10 48.47 -17.26
N ARG A 517 -38.90 48.42 -18.32
CA ARG A 517 -40.34 48.70 -18.24
C ARG A 517 -41.19 47.43 -18.24
N LEU A 518 -40.61 46.37 -18.81
CA LEU A 518 -41.28 45.09 -18.94
C LEU A 518 -40.30 43.96 -18.57
N ALA A 519 -40.79 43.01 -17.77
CA ALA A 519 -40.13 41.76 -17.51
C ALA A 519 -41.06 40.58 -17.73
N THR A 520 -40.52 39.44 -18.14
CA THR A 520 -41.25 38.17 -18.22
C THR A 520 -40.51 37.16 -17.37
N VAL A 521 -41.21 36.45 -16.50
CA VAL A 521 -40.65 35.48 -15.59
C VAL A 521 -41.31 34.13 -15.84
N HIS A 522 -40.51 33.11 -16.08
CA HIS A 522 -40.95 31.72 -16.22
C HIS A 522 -40.19 30.85 -15.22
N ALA A 523 -40.87 29.92 -14.57
CA ALA A 523 -40.24 28.91 -13.76
C ALA A 523 -40.84 27.53 -14.08
N ALA A 524 -40.00 26.53 -14.33
CA ALA A 524 -40.46 25.19 -14.66
C ALA A 524 -39.50 24.12 -14.13
N GLN A 525 -40.07 22.97 -13.76
CA GLN A 525 -39.24 21.81 -13.44
C GLN A 525 -38.95 21.02 -14.71
N THR A 526 -37.66 20.84 -15.06
CA THR A 526 -37.22 20.11 -16.23
C THR A 526 -36.06 19.19 -15.87
N ASN A 527 -36.15 17.89 -16.15
CA ASN A 527 -35.08 16.90 -15.92
C ASN A 527 -34.52 16.91 -14.49
N GLY A 528 -35.35 17.06 -13.47
CA GLY A 528 -34.90 17.09 -12.08
C GLY A 528 -34.22 18.40 -11.67
N ARG A 529 -34.35 19.46 -12.46
CA ARG A 529 -33.85 20.81 -12.17
C ARG A 529 -35.03 21.80 -12.17
N LEU A 530 -34.96 22.76 -11.29
CA LEU A 530 -35.81 23.95 -11.34
C LEU A 530 -35.11 24.96 -12.23
N VAL A 531 -35.76 25.33 -13.33
CA VAL A 531 -35.25 26.30 -14.32
C VAL A 531 -36.05 27.57 -14.14
N VAL A 532 -35.36 28.70 -13.97
CA VAL A 532 -35.96 30.03 -13.89
C VAL A 532 -35.39 30.88 -15.03
N ASP A 533 -36.27 31.39 -15.88
CA ASP A 533 -35.95 32.28 -16.99
C ASP A 533 -36.56 33.65 -16.74
N ILE A 534 -35.74 34.69 -16.78
CA ILE A 534 -36.18 36.08 -16.61
C ILE A 534 -35.71 36.86 -17.84
N GLU A 535 -36.66 37.42 -18.59
CA GLU A 535 -36.36 38.30 -19.72
C GLU A 535 -36.78 39.72 -19.40
N THR A 536 -35.90 40.68 -19.61
CA THR A 536 -36.13 42.10 -19.41
C THR A 536 -35.83 42.90 -20.67
N ASP A 537 -36.48 44.03 -20.86
CA ASP A 537 -36.23 44.94 -21.98
C ASP A 537 -35.04 45.90 -21.75
N GLY A 538 -34.35 45.77 -20.62
CA GLY A 538 -33.25 46.60 -20.19
C GLY A 538 -31.88 45.96 -20.36
N GLN A 539 -30.83 46.69 -19.90
CA GLN A 539 -29.46 46.20 -19.84
C GLN A 539 -29.25 45.21 -18.69
N PRO A 540 -28.28 44.28 -18.81
CA PRO A 540 -27.97 43.35 -17.75
C PRO A 540 -27.58 44.10 -16.46
N PRO A 541 -28.01 43.63 -15.30
CA PRO A 541 -27.56 44.15 -14.01
C PRO A 541 -26.01 44.08 -13.92
N ARG A 542 -25.43 45.08 -13.25
CA ARG A 542 -23.95 45.23 -13.22
C ARG A 542 -23.23 44.19 -12.37
N ASP A 543 -23.91 43.63 -11.37
CA ASP A 543 -23.32 42.68 -10.44
C ASP A 543 -24.39 41.64 -10.05
N LEU A 544 -24.10 40.38 -10.31
CA LEU A 544 -24.94 39.23 -9.98
C LEU A 544 -24.13 38.16 -9.23
N THR A 545 -22.91 38.49 -8.76
CA THR A 545 -21.99 37.55 -8.13
C THR A 545 -22.63 36.83 -6.92
N ASP A 546 -23.42 37.55 -6.13
CA ASP A 546 -24.15 36.99 -4.99
C ASP A 546 -25.22 35.96 -5.40
N LEU A 547 -25.84 36.15 -6.58
CA LEU A 547 -26.80 35.21 -7.14
C LEU A 547 -26.10 33.99 -7.76
N GLU A 548 -24.99 34.24 -8.46
CA GLU A 548 -24.14 33.17 -8.98
C GLU A 548 -23.60 32.28 -7.85
N ASP A 549 -23.12 32.87 -6.77
CA ASP A 549 -22.64 32.14 -5.58
C ASP A 549 -23.78 31.35 -4.92
N ARG A 550 -24.97 31.94 -4.77
CA ARG A 550 -26.13 31.27 -4.19
C ARG A 550 -26.58 30.06 -5.02
N VAL A 551 -26.71 30.23 -6.32
CA VAL A 551 -27.07 29.15 -7.27
C VAL A 551 -25.96 28.10 -7.33
N GLY A 552 -24.70 28.52 -7.38
CA GLY A 552 -23.53 27.66 -7.40
C GLY A 552 -23.37 26.79 -6.15
N THR A 553 -23.75 27.31 -4.96
CA THR A 553 -23.75 26.55 -3.70
C THR A 553 -24.67 25.32 -3.75
N LEU A 554 -25.77 25.40 -4.52
CA LEU A 554 -26.70 24.29 -4.76
C LEU A 554 -26.30 23.45 -6.00
N SER A 555 -25.07 23.58 -6.49
CA SER A 555 -24.60 22.92 -7.73
C SER A 555 -25.42 23.30 -8.97
N GLY A 556 -26.03 24.48 -8.94
CA GLY A 556 -26.76 25.08 -10.03
C GLY A 556 -25.85 25.95 -10.92
N GLN A 557 -26.44 26.52 -11.95
CA GLN A 557 -25.77 27.45 -12.88
C GLN A 557 -26.66 28.68 -13.13
N LEU A 558 -26.04 29.85 -13.22
CA LEU A 558 -26.69 31.09 -13.61
C LEU A 558 -25.99 31.64 -14.85
N LEU A 559 -26.75 31.92 -15.91
CA LEU A 559 -26.27 32.44 -17.18
C LEU A 559 -26.97 33.76 -17.49
N VAL A 560 -26.22 34.74 -17.97
CA VAL A 560 -26.74 36.04 -18.41
C VAL A 560 -26.47 36.22 -19.88
N GLU A 561 -27.52 36.35 -20.67
CA GLU A 561 -27.44 36.49 -22.12
C GLU A 561 -28.07 37.82 -22.59
N ARG A 562 -27.46 38.45 -23.56
CA ARG A 562 -28.01 39.62 -24.21
C ARG A 562 -28.89 39.19 -25.40
N LEU A 563 -30.15 39.55 -25.35
CA LEU A 563 -31.08 39.24 -26.41
C LEU A 563 -30.82 40.10 -27.67
N ARG A 564 -31.04 39.54 -28.83
CA ARG A 564 -30.92 40.26 -30.12
C ARG A 564 -31.89 41.44 -30.26
N THR A 565 -32.92 41.42 -29.50
CA THR A 565 -33.95 42.48 -29.38
C THR A 565 -33.50 43.67 -28.53
N GLY A 566 -32.30 43.60 -27.90
CA GLY A 566 -31.72 44.66 -27.06
C GLY A 566 -31.95 44.46 -25.57
N GLY A 567 -32.73 43.46 -25.17
CA GLY A 567 -33.01 43.11 -23.77
C GLY A 567 -31.99 42.12 -23.18
N THR A 568 -32.24 41.68 -21.96
CA THR A 568 -31.39 40.72 -21.21
C THR A 568 -32.24 39.50 -20.80
N ARG A 569 -31.67 38.31 -20.95
CA ARG A 569 -32.16 37.06 -20.39
C ARG A 569 -31.25 36.58 -19.29
N ILE A 570 -31.80 36.24 -18.15
CA ILE A 570 -31.14 35.59 -17.04
C ILE A 570 -31.75 34.20 -16.91
N HIS A 571 -30.94 33.20 -17.02
CA HIS A 571 -31.31 31.79 -16.97
C HIS A 571 -30.61 31.14 -15.76
N ALA A 572 -31.38 30.61 -14.83
CA ALA A 572 -30.87 29.92 -13.67
C ALA A 572 -31.40 28.48 -13.62
N GLU A 573 -30.52 27.53 -13.42
CA GLU A 573 -30.84 26.12 -13.21
C GLU A 573 -30.37 25.68 -11.84
N VAL A 574 -31.28 25.14 -11.01
CA VAL A 574 -30.96 24.60 -9.68
C VAL A 574 -31.44 23.15 -9.61
N PRO A 575 -30.55 22.18 -9.26
CA PRO A 575 -30.96 20.80 -9.04
C PRO A 575 -32.01 20.71 -7.93
N CYS A 576 -33.13 20.00 -8.18
CA CYS A 576 -34.20 19.81 -7.22
C CYS A 576 -34.43 18.34 -6.84
N ALA A 577 -33.54 17.44 -7.24
CA ALA A 577 -33.51 16.06 -6.77
C ALA A 577 -32.26 15.85 -5.90
N SER A 578 -32.46 15.43 -4.68
CA SER A 578 -31.41 14.90 -3.80
C SER A 578 -31.23 13.41 -4.02
#